data_83fa059d4e7c4fb06e35850cabb88e2a
#
_entry.id   83fa059d4e7c4fb06e35850cabb88e2a
#
_cell.length_a   1.000
_cell.length_b   1.000
_cell.length_c   1.000
_cell.angle_alpha   90.00
_cell.angle_beta   90.00
_cell.angle_gamma   90.00
#
_symmetry.space_group_name_H-M   'P 1'
#
loop_
_entity.id
_entity.type
_entity.pdbx_description
1 polymer ?
#
loop_
_entity_poly.entity_id
_entity_poly.type
_entity_poly.pdbx_seq_one_letter_code
_entity_poly.pdbx_strand_id
1 'polypeptide(L)'
;MKMDEASKGQVDRKIKTVEQVCDLIGPRPRQKTVIMCHGTFDVVHPGHVRHLLYAKDKGDILVASLTADEHVEKANFRPYVPEDLRAINLAALEMVDYVIIDRDPTPLRNLGIIQPDFFAKGYEYSSDGVDPKTQEEMQILDTYGGEVIFTPGDIVYSSSALIELAPPKIATEKLI
;
A
#
# COMPACT_ATOMS: atom_id res chain seq x y z
N MET A 1 -21.01 -15.49 3.54
CA MET A 1 -21.90 -14.40 3.05
C MET A 1 -21.36 -13.95 1.71
N LYS A 2 -22.09 -14.18 0.61
CA LYS A 2 -21.65 -13.70 -0.71
C LYS A 2 -21.85 -12.18 -0.72
N MET A 3 -20.81 -11.42 -1.06
CA MET A 3 -20.97 -10.00 -1.36
C MET A 3 -21.98 -9.83 -2.49
N ASP A 4 -22.85 -8.82 -2.39
CA ASP A 4 -23.72 -8.47 -3.50
C ASP A 4 -22.91 -7.93 -4.70
N GLU A 5 -23.49 -7.98 -5.88
CA GLU A 5 -22.78 -7.56 -7.10
C GLU A 5 -22.41 -6.07 -7.10
N ALA A 6 -23.18 -5.22 -6.41
CA ALA A 6 -22.91 -3.79 -6.32
C ALA A 6 -21.67 -3.51 -5.45
N SER A 7 -21.58 -4.14 -4.28
CA SER A 7 -20.44 -4.01 -3.36
C SER A 7 -19.16 -4.59 -3.97
N LYS A 8 -19.26 -5.74 -4.66
CA LYS A 8 -18.16 -6.33 -5.40
C LYS A 8 -17.67 -5.40 -6.52
N GLY A 9 -18.59 -4.84 -7.29
CA GLY A 9 -18.27 -3.91 -8.36
C GLY A 9 -17.60 -2.62 -7.87
N GLN A 10 -17.88 -2.15 -6.66
CA GLN A 10 -17.23 -0.96 -6.08
C GLN A 10 -15.76 -1.24 -5.73
N VAL A 11 -15.46 -2.40 -5.15
CA VAL A 11 -14.09 -2.81 -4.80
C VAL A 11 -13.27 -3.11 -6.07
N ASP A 12 -13.83 -3.88 -7.00
CA ASP A 12 -13.16 -4.28 -8.25
C ASP A 12 -12.79 -3.06 -9.13
N ARG A 13 -13.52 -1.93 -9.00
CA ARG A 13 -13.18 -0.69 -9.71
C ARG A 13 -11.88 -0.05 -9.26
N LYS A 14 -11.47 -0.27 -8.01
CA LYS A 14 -10.25 0.32 -7.44
C LYS A 14 -9.02 -0.59 -7.60
N ILE A 15 -9.20 -1.91 -7.68
CA ILE A 15 -8.08 -2.86 -7.90
C ILE A 15 -7.70 -2.83 -9.37
N LYS A 16 -6.45 -2.48 -9.67
CA LYS A 16 -5.94 -2.21 -11.01
C LYS A 16 -4.57 -2.82 -11.24
N THR A 17 -4.20 -3.03 -12.52
CA THR A 17 -2.79 -3.22 -12.87
C THR A 17 -2.07 -1.87 -12.89
N VAL A 18 -0.74 -1.91 -12.89
CA VAL A 18 0.08 -0.69 -12.98
C VAL A 18 -0.23 0.11 -14.25
N GLU A 19 -0.39 -0.58 -15.37
CA GLU A 19 -0.72 0.01 -16.68
C GLU A 19 -2.09 0.71 -16.63
N GLN A 20 -3.09 0.05 -16.05
CA GLN A 20 -4.42 0.65 -15.88
C GLN A 20 -4.38 1.90 -14.99
N VAL A 21 -3.57 1.89 -13.92
CA VAL A 21 -3.39 3.09 -13.09
C VAL A 21 -2.76 4.20 -13.92
N CYS A 22 -1.71 3.92 -14.68
CA CYS A 22 -1.06 4.91 -15.54
C CYS A 22 -2.02 5.53 -16.57
N ASP A 23 -2.86 4.71 -17.19
CA ASP A 23 -3.89 5.19 -18.14
C ASP A 23 -4.91 6.12 -17.45
N LEU A 24 -5.27 5.84 -16.20
CA LEU A 24 -6.25 6.62 -15.43
C LEU A 24 -5.70 7.94 -14.87
N ILE A 25 -4.43 7.94 -14.44
CA ILE A 25 -3.79 9.14 -13.85
C ILE A 25 -3.15 10.04 -14.90
N GLY A 26 -2.82 9.50 -16.08
CA GLY A 26 -2.11 10.17 -17.15
C GLY A 26 -0.60 10.37 -16.89
N PRO A 27 0.15 10.73 -17.95
CA PRO A 27 1.59 10.99 -17.84
C PRO A 27 1.90 12.32 -17.16
N ARG A 28 3.12 12.46 -16.65
CA ARG A 28 3.64 13.75 -16.16
C ARG A 28 4.03 14.67 -17.34
N PRO A 29 3.87 16.01 -17.22
CA PRO A 29 3.20 16.71 -16.12
C PRO A 29 1.68 16.52 -16.15
N ARG A 30 1.06 16.34 -15.00
CA ARG A 30 -0.39 16.13 -14.83
C ARG A 30 -1.00 17.17 -13.88
N GLN A 31 -2.33 17.38 -13.99
CA GLN A 31 -3.02 18.36 -13.15
C GLN A 31 -3.28 17.86 -11.71
N LYS A 32 -3.44 16.54 -11.57
CA LYS A 32 -3.73 15.91 -10.27
C LYS A 32 -2.45 15.45 -9.60
N THR A 33 -2.32 15.76 -8.31
CA THR A 33 -1.24 15.26 -7.46
C THR A 33 -1.49 13.80 -7.11
N VAL A 34 -0.53 12.93 -7.44
CA VAL A 34 -0.59 11.49 -7.18
C VAL A 34 0.33 11.14 -6.02
N ILE A 35 -0.22 10.47 -5.02
CA ILE A 35 0.51 9.92 -3.89
C ILE A 35 0.52 8.40 -4.00
N MET A 36 1.65 7.77 -3.73
CA MET A 36 1.77 6.33 -3.62
C MET A 36 2.22 5.93 -2.21
N CYS A 37 1.61 4.90 -1.66
CA CYS A 37 2.09 4.18 -0.47
C CYS A 37 2.43 2.75 -0.88
N HIS A 38 3.43 2.15 -0.23
CA HIS A 38 3.76 0.75 -0.44
C HIS A 38 3.87 0.00 0.88
N GLY A 39 3.41 -1.25 0.93
CA GLY A 39 3.54 -2.10 2.10
C GLY A 39 2.86 -3.45 1.98
N THR A 40 3.10 -4.30 2.97
CA THR A 40 2.46 -5.63 3.03
C THR A 40 0.96 -5.53 3.34
N PHE A 41 0.55 -4.60 4.20
CA PHE A 41 -0.86 -4.42 4.64
C PHE A 41 -1.55 -5.72 5.04
N ASP A 42 -0.83 -6.64 5.68
CA ASP A 42 -1.31 -7.99 6.00
C ASP A 42 -2.57 -7.97 6.86
N VAL A 43 -2.54 -7.23 7.98
CA VAL A 43 -3.72 -6.92 8.78
C VAL A 43 -3.85 -5.40 8.84
N VAL A 44 -4.88 -4.85 8.20
CA VAL A 44 -5.15 -3.41 8.26
C VAL A 44 -5.54 -3.04 9.70
N HIS A 45 -4.80 -2.09 10.27
CA HIS A 45 -4.98 -1.61 11.65
C HIS A 45 -4.98 -0.07 11.69
N PRO A 46 -5.32 0.56 12.84
CA PRO A 46 -5.41 2.02 12.93
C PRO A 46 -4.16 2.78 12.43
N GLY A 47 -2.96 2.21 12.59
CA GLY A 47 -1.73 2.79 12.05
C GLY A 47 -1.75 2.91 10.52
N HIS A 48 -2.17 1.85 9.82
CA HIS A 48 -2.33 1.88 8.37
C HIS A 48 -3.40 2.90 7.93
N VAL A 49 -4.54 2.93 8.63
CA VAL A 49 -5.63 3.87 8.30
C VAL A 49 -5.15 5.32 8.43
N ARG A 50 -4.45 5.67 9.53
CA ARG A 50 -3.88 7.02 9.74
C ARG A 50 -2.83 7.38 8.69
N HIS A 51 -1.95 6.43 8.37
CA HIS A 51 -0.94 6.59 7.31
C HIS A 51 -1.59 6.93 5.96
N LEU A 52 -2.60 6.16 5.56
CA LEU A 52 -3.32 6.36 4.30
C LEU A 52 -4.15 7.67 4.30
N LEU A 53 -4.77 8.03 5.42
CA LEU A 53 -5.47 9.32 5.57
C LEU A 53 -4.50 10.49 5.43
N TYR A 54 -3.34 10.45 6.11
CA TYR A 54 -2.33 11.48 5.99
C TYR A 54 -1.80 11.60 4.55
N ALA A 55 -1.52 10.46 3.90
CA ALA A 55 -1.09 10.45 2.51
C ALA A 55 -2.15 11.06 1.59
N LYS A 56 -3.42 10.69 1.75
CA LYS A 56 -4.53 11.23 0.94
C LYS A 56 -4.69 12.74 1.11
N ASP A 57 -4.45 13.28 2.30
CA ASP A 57 -4.50 14.74 2.56
C ASP A 57 -3.45 15.53 1.76
N LYS A 58 -2.41 14.87 1.23
CA LYS A 58 -1.33 15.50 0.45
C LYS A 58 -1.58 15.52 -1.06
N GLY A 59 -2.67 14.94 -1.55
CA GLY A 59 -2.94 14.97 -2.98
C GLY A 59 -4.29 14.41 -3.40
N ASP A 60 -4.52 14.47 -4.69
CA ASP A 60 -5.82 14.18 -5.30
C ASP A 60 -6.08 12.68 -5.46
N ILE A 61 -5.03 11.89 -5.74
CA ILE A 61 -5.11 10.45 -6.04
C ILE A 61 -4.16 9.68 -5.13
N LEU A 62 -4.68 8.74 -4.35
CA LEU A 62 -3.90 7.83 -3.53
C LEU A 62 -3.87 6.43 -4.16
N VAL A 63 -2.67 5.97 -4.51
CA VAL A 63 -2.38 4.62 -4.97
C VAL A 63 -1.77 3.81 -3.83
N ALA A 64 -2.45 2.75 -3.40
CA ALA A 64 -1.91 1.80 -2.43
C ALA A 64 -1.28 0.62 -3.19
N SER A 65 0.03 0.50 -3.08
CA SER A 65 0.82 -0.60 -3.65
C SER A 65 1.02 -1.68 -2.59
N LEU A 66 0.56 -2.88 -2.89
CA LEU A 66 0.52 -4.02 -2.00
C LEU A 66 1.58 -5.05 -2.39
N THR A 67 2.49 -5.41 -1.49
CA THR A 67 3.48 -6.48 -1.71
C THR A 67 2.76 -7.81 -1.98
N ALA A 68 3.07 -8.48 -3.09
CA ALA A 68 2.54 -9.81 -3.42
C ALA A 68 2.96 -10.85 -2.38
N ASP A 69 2.17 -11.93 -2.24
CA ASP A 69 2.41 -12.99 -1.24
C ASP A 69 3.81 -13.58 -1.35
N GLU A 70 4.29 -13.80 -2.56
CA GLU A 70 5.61 -14.37 -2.86
C GLU A 70 6.81 -13.54 -2.38
N HIS A 71 6.61 -12.24 -2.10
CA HIS A 71 7.65 -11.31 -1.64
C HIS A 71 7.49 -10.92 -0.16
N VAL A 72 6.56 -11.55 0.57
CA VAL A 72 6.40 -11.30 2.00
C VAL A 72 7.34 -12.20 2.80
N GLU A 73 8.55 -11.71 3.08
CA GLU A 73 9.60 -12.44 3.81
C GLU A 73 9.48 -12.32 5.36
N LYS A 74 8.38 -11.83 5.88
CA LYS A 74 8.18 -11.61 7.32
C LYS A 74 7.73 -12.88 8.01
N ALA A 75 8.63 -13.58 8.74
CA ALA A 75 8.36 -14.71 9.64
C ALA A 75 7.56 -15.89 9.05
N ASN A 76 7.69 -17.07 9.64
CA ASN A 76 6.89 -18.25 9.30
C ASN A 76 5.39 -17.92 9.42
N PHE A 77 4.58 -18.32 8.41
CA PHE A 77 3.13 -18.08 8.33
C PHE A 77 2.68 -16.66 7.91
N ARG A 78 3.53 -15.90 7.20
CA ARG A 78 3.16 -14.61 6.60
C ARG A 78 3.10 -14.71 5.07
N PRO A 79 2.17 -13.99 4.39
CA PRO A 79 1.12 -13.17 5.00
C PRO A 79 -0.01 -14.04 5.58
N TYR A 80 -0.73 -13.50 6.60
CA TYR A 80 -1.93 -14.14 7.13
C TYR A 80 -3.11 -14.03 6.18
N VAL A 81 -3.22 -12.90 5.52
CA VAL A 81 -4.31 -12.59 4.60
C VAL A 81 -3.74 -12.67 3.18
N PRO A 82 -4.28 -13.56 2.31
CA PRO A 82 -3.87 -13.64 0.91
C PRO A 82 -3.97 -12.29 0.19
N GLU A 83 -3.11 -12.04 -0.79
CA GLU A 83 -2.99 -10.76 -1.47
C GLU A 83 -4.31 -10.23 -2.05
N ASP A 84 -5.15 -11.09 -2.61
CA ASP A 84 -6.45 -10.68 -3.15
C ASP A 84 -7.37 -10.11 -2.07
N LEU A 85 -7.38 -10.73 -0.87
CA LEU A 85 -8.19 -10.25 0.26
C LEU A 85 -7.57 -8.99 0.88
N ARG A 86 -6.24 -8.86 0.90
CA ARG A 86 -5.56 -7.64 1.33
C ARG A 86 -5.86 -6.48 0.39
N ALA A 87 -5.90 -6.74 -0.93
CA ALA A 87 -6.28 -5.75 -1.93
C ALA A 87 -7.74 -5.29 -1.74
N ILE A 88 -8.66 -6.23 -1.44
CA ILE A 88 -10.06 -5.92 -1.13
C ILE A 88 -10.15 -5.02 0.13
N ASN A 89 -9.41 -5.34 1.19
CA ASN A 89 -9.38 -4.54 2.41
C ASN A 89 -8.95 -3.09 2.13
N LEU A 90 -7.91 -2.88 1.34
CA LEU A 90 -7.45 -1.55 0.95
C LEU A 90 -8.45 -0.83 0.03
N ALA A 91 -9.02 -1.53 -0.95
CA ALA A 91 -9.98 -0.96 -1.89
C ALA A 91 -11.31 -0.54 -1.20
N ALA A 92 -11.66 -1.19 -0.09
CA ALA A 92 -12.82 -0.82 0.72
C ALA A 92 -12.64 0.49 1.51
N LEU A 93 -11.39 0.97 1.67
CA LEU A 93 -11.12 2.23 2.36
C LEU A 93 -11.47 3.41 1.44
N GLU A 94 -12.22 4.37 1.99
CA GLU A 94 -12.71 5.52 1.23
C GLU A 94 -11.57 6.36 0.64
N MET A 95 -10.50 6.58 1.42
CA MET A 95 -9.36 7.42 1.04
C MET A 95 -8.49 6.82 -0.06
N VAL A 96 -8.56 5.52 -0.31
CA VAL A 96 -7.77 4.84 -1.35
C VAL A 96 -8.51 4.92 -2.69
N ASP A 97 -7.87 5.47 -3.72
CA ASP A 97 -8.44 5.57 -5.06
C ASP A 97 -8.14 4.33 -5.90
N TYR A 98 -6.89 3.85 -5.85
CA TYR A 98 -6.46 2.65 -6.57
C TYR A 98 -5.60 1.75 -5.70
N VAL A 99 -5.69 0.45 -5.95
CA VAL A 99 -4.86 -0.59 -5.33
C VAL A 99 -4.17 -1.37 -6.44
N ILE A 100 -2.86 -1.55 -6.32
CA ILE A 100 -2.08 -2.44 -7.18
C ILE A 100 -1.43 -3.54 -6.35
N ILE A 101 -1.37 -4.76 -6.87
CA ILE A 101 -0.57 -5.85 -6.30
C ILE A 101 0.79 -5.80 -6.97
N ASP A 102 1.81 -5.46 -6.19
CA ASP A 102 3.19 -5.32 -6.65
C ASP A 102 3.85 -6.71 -6.74
N ARG A 103 4.15 -7.12 -7.96
CA ARG A 103 4.78 -8.41 -8.28
C ARG A 103 6.31 -8.37 -8.22
N ASP A 104 6.88 -7.21 -7.90
CA ASP A 104 8.31 -7.06 -7.71
C ASP A 104 8.67 -7.11 -6.22
N PRO A 105 9.89 -7.51 -5.84
CA PRO A 105 10.32 -7.59 -4.44
C PRO A 105 10.46 -6.21 -3.77
N THR A 106 10.49 -5.14 -4.57
CA THR A 106 10.62 -3.75 -4.11
C THR A 106 9.71 -2.84 -4.94
N PRO A 107 9.28 -1.68 -4.42
CA PRO A 107 8.41 -0.75 -5.16
C PRO A 107 9.13 0.03 -6.27
N LEU A 108 10.43 -0.14 -6.45
CA LEU A 108 11.26 0.71 -7.32
C LEU A 108 10.77 0.75 -8.78
N ARG A 109 10.43 -0.42 -9.35
CA ARG A 109 9.91 -0.50 -10.71
C ARG A 109 8.59 0.26 -10.85
N ASN A 110 7.66 0.07 -9.93
CA ASN A 110 6.35 0.71 -9.97
C ASN A 110 6.45 2.21 -9.67
N LEU A 111 7.38 2.66 -8.83
CA LEU A 111 7.70 4.07 -8.64
C LEU A 111 8.18 4.72 -9.97
N GLY A 112 9.07 4.05 -10.69
CA GLY A 112 9.56 4.53 -12.00
C GLY A 112 8.49 4.56 -13.08
N ILE A 113 7.49 3.66 -13.05
CA ILE A 113 6.40 3.60 -14.04
C ILE A 113 5.28 4.61 -13.70
N ILE A 114 4.77 4.59 -12.47
CA ILE A 114 3.65 5.44 -12.01
C ILE A 114 4.10 6.90 -11.87
N GLN A 115 5.35 7.11 -11.47
CA GLN A 115 5.94 8.42 -11.20
C GLN A 115 5.05 9.28 -10.27
N PRO A 116 4.73 8.83 -9.04
CA PRO A 116 3.93 9.63 -8.12
C PRO A 116 4.63 10.96 -7.79
N ASP A 117 3.85 11.98 -7.42
CA ASP A 117 4.41 13.25 -6.96
C ASP A 117 4.97 13.09 -5.55
N PHE A 118 4.30 12.30 -4.72
CA PHE A 118 4.77 11.93 -3.40
C PHE A 118 4.74 10.42 -3.17
N PHE A 119 5.80 9.92 -2.50
CA PHE A 119 5.84 8.57 -1.97
C PHE A 119 5.79 8.63 -0.45
N ALA A 120 4.67 8.19 0.14
CA ALA A 120 4.44 8.27 1.57
C ALA A 120 4.96 7.01 2.29
N LYS A 121 5.81 7.23 3.30
CA LYS A 121 6.39 6.19 4.16
C LYS A 121 6.03 6.42 5.62
N GLY A 122 6.05 5.37 6.42
CA GLY A 122 5.88 5.46 7.87
C GLY A 122 7.07 6.20 8.52
N TYR A 123 6.82 6.82 9.67
CA TYR A 123 7.85 7.53 10.45
C TYR A 123 9.05 6.62 10.81
N GLU A 124 8.82 5.35 11.03
CA GLU A 124 9.83 4.35 11.37
C GLU A 124 10.99 4.27 10.35
N TYR A 125 10.76 4.69 9.12
CA TYR A 125 11.80 4.74 8.07
C TYR A 125 12.66 6.00 8.10
N SER A 126 12.41 6.93 9.03
CA SER A 126 13.18 8.17 9.20
C SER A 126 13.79 8.34 10.58
N SER A 127 13.40 7.53 11.59
CA SER A 127 13.72 7.75 13.01
C SER A 127 15.21 7.60 13.36
N ASP A 128 15.94 6.71 12.68
CA ASP A 128 17.35 6.40 12.95
C ASP A 128 18.28 6.73 11.74
N GLY A 129 17.88 7.68 10.91
CA GLY A 129 18.48 7.95 9.61
C GLY A 129 17.71 7.27 8.48
N VAL A 130 17.92 7.74 7.25
CA VAL A 130 17.23 7.17 6.09
C VAL A 130 17.81 5.80 5.78
N ASP A 131 17.00 4.73 5.87
CA ASP A 131 17.47 3.38 5.58
C ASP A 131 17.86 3.21 4.08
N PRO A 132 18.74 2.23 3.74
CA PRO A 132 19.22 2.07 2.36
C PRO A 132 18.12 1.88 1.32
N LYS A 133 17.03 1.16 1.65
CA LYS A 133 15.91 0.96 0.73
C LYS A 133 15.19 2.28 0.43
N THR A 134 15.03 3.11 1.46
CA THR A 134 14.45 4.46 1.29
C THR A 134 15.35 5.35 0.44
N GLN A 135 16.68 5.22 0.55
CA GLN A 135 17.62 5.96 -0.31
C GLN A 135 17.48 5.55 -1.80
N GLU A 136 17.32 4.26 -2.09
CA GLU A 136 17.07 3.77 -3.45
C GLU A 136 15.75 4.31 -4.01
N GLU A 137 14.69 4.33 -3.19
CA GLU A 137 13.39 4.89 -3.55
C GLU A 137 13.50 6.40 -3.84
N MET A 138 14.23 7.16 -3.01
CA MET A 138 14.50 8.60 -3.25
C MET A 138 15.25 8.82 -4.56
N GLN A 139 16.25 8.00 -4.88
CA GLN A 139 16.97 8.11 -6.14
C GLN A 139 16.05 7.93 -7.36
N ILE A 140 15.09 7.00 -7.31
CA ILE A 140 14.11 6.84 -8.39
C ILE A 140 13.19 8.07 -8.47
N LEU A 141 12.68 8.56 -7.33
CA LEU A 141 11.83 9.75 -7.26
C LEU A 141 12.53 10.98 -7.86
N ASP A 142 13.80 11.18 -7.53
CA ASP A 142 14.62 12.29 -8.05
C ASP A 142 14.72 12.31 -9.59
N THR A 143 14.66 11.15 -10.25
CA THR A 143 14.74 11.08 -11.72
C THR A 143 13.62 11.80 -12.45
N TYR A 144 12.48 12.02 -11.78
CA TYR A 144 11.30 12.67 -12.36
C TYR A 144 10.73 13.80 -11.47
N GLY A 145 11.44 14.18 -10.38
CA GLY A 145 11.05 15.26 -9.47
C GLY A 145 9.89 14.89 -8.54
N GLY A 146 9.82 13.63 -8.08
CA GLY A 146 8.97 13.20 -6.99
C GLY A 146 9.67 13.34 -5.64
N GLU A 147 8.92 13.25 -4.54
CA GLU A 147 9.44 13.43 -3.18
C GLU A 147 8.96 12.31 -2.24
N VAL A 148 9.81 11.92 -1.28
CA VAL A 148 9.39 11.09 -0.14
C VAL A 148 8.79 11.98 0.94
N ILE A 149 7.63 11.60 1.46
CA ILE A 149 7.02 12.22 2.64
C ILE A 149 6.89 11.17 3.75
N PHE A 150 7.19 11.59 4.99
CA PHE A 150 7.04 10.72 6.16
C PHE A 150 5.78 11.06 6.93
N THR A 151 5.00 10.04 7.27
CA THR A 151 3.79 10.23 8.07
C THR A 151 4.16 10.38 9.55
N PRO A 152 3.41 11.16 10.34
CA PRO A 152 3.68 11.34 11.77
C PRO A 152 3.68 10.02 12.54
N GLY A 153 4.67 9.81 13.42
CA GLY A 153 4.85 8.63 14.24
C GLY A 153 4.18 8.67 15.62
N ASP A 154 3.13 9.46 15.76
CA ASP A 154 2.44 9.69 17.04
C ASP A 154 1.61 8.51 17.56
N ILE A 155 1.33 7.52 16.72
CA ILE A 155 0.65 6.27 17.10
C ILE A 155 1.35 5.08 16.45
N VAL A 156 1.98 4.25 17.27
CA VAL A 156 2.68 3.04 16.82
C VAL A 156 1.78 1.82 16.98
N TYR A 157 1.22 1.35 15.88
CA TYR A 157 0.62 0.03 15.78
C TYR A 157 1.37 -0.76 14.72
N SER A 158 1.70 -2.02 14.99
CA SER A 158 2.23 -2.92 13.97
C SER A 158 1.42 -4.22 13.91
N SER A 159 1.18 -4.71 12.69
CA SER A 159 0.53 -6.02 12.50
C SER A 159 1.32 -7.13 13.19
N SER A 160 2.66 -7.05 13.19
CA SER A 160 3.53 -8.03 13.83
C SER A 160 3.28 -8.09 15.33
N ALA A 161 3.26 -6.94 16.03
CA ALA A 161 3.00 -6.88 17.46
C ALA A 161 1.57 -7.37 17.82
N LEU A 162 0.57 -7.06 17.00
CA LEU A 162 -0.80 -7.53 17.22
C LEU A 162 -0.92 -9.04 17.08
N ILE A 163 -0.20 -9.63 16.12
CA ILE A 163 -0.22 -11.06 15.83
C ILE A 163 0.54 -11.85 16.90
N GLU A 164 1.65 -11.33 17.44
CA GLU A 164 2.39 -11.93 18.54
C GLU A 164 1.55 -11.99 19.84
N LEU A 165 0.71 -10.99 20.06
CA LEU A 165 -0.16 -10.93 21.26
C LEU A 165 -1.32 -11.93 21.22
N ALA A 166 -1.84 -12.26 20.05
CA ALA A 166 -2.92 -13.21 19.87
C ALA A 166 -2.85 -13.85 18.48
N PRO A 167 -2.05 -14.92 18.29
CA PRO A 167 -2.01 -15.60 17.00
C PRO A 167 -3.42 -16.09 16.65
N PRO A 168 -3.95 -15.72 15.47
CA PRO A 168 -5.29 -16.12 15.09
C PRO A 168 -5.37 -17.64 15.02
N LYS A 169 -6.38 -18.22 15.69
CA LYS A 169 -6.77 -19.60 15.46
C LYS A 169 -7.43 -19.66 14.10
N ILE A 170 -6.66 -19.91 13.07
CA ILE A 170 -7.22 -20.18 11.74
C ILE A 170 -7.94 -21.51 11.84
N ALA A 171 -9.26 -21.48 11.81
CA ALA A 171 -10.06 -22.66 11.55
C ALA A 171 -9.81 -23.06 10.08
N THR A 172 -8.88 -23.97 9.86
CA THR A 172 -8.53 -24.52 8.53
C THR A 172 -9.65 -25.31 7.88
N GLU A 173 -10.78 -25.47 8.55
CA GLU A 173 -11.94 -26.18 8.05
C GLU A 173 -13.04 -25.18 7.68
N LYS A 174 -13.17 -24.83 6.42
CA LYS A 174 -14.26 -24.11 5.74
C LYS A 174 -13.89 -22.72 5.18
N LEU A 175 -12.97 -22.70 4.25
CA LEU A 175 -12.91 -21.66 3.23
C LEU A 175 -12.83 -22.33 1.85
N ILE A 176 -13.82 -23.19 1.54
CA ILE A 176 -14.12 -23.67 0.19
C ILE A 176 -15.57 -23.33 -0.13
#